data_8223cbe49d7978b77c090124f0e1c3d7
#
_entry.id   8223cbe49d7978b77c090124f0e1c3d7
#
_cell.length_a   1.000
_cell.length_b   1.000
_cell.length_c   1.000
_cell.angle_alpha   90.00
_cell.angle_beta   90.00
_cell.angle_gamma   90.00
#
_symmetry.space_group_name_H-M   'P 1'
#
loop_
_entity.id
_entity.type
_entity.pdbx_description
1 polymer ?
#
loop_
_entity_poly.entity_id
_entity_poly.type
_entity_poly.pdbx_seq_one_letter_code
_entity_poly.pdbx_strand_id
1 'polypeptide(L)'
;SENYKKGLCQGFIQVHGHRGVNDGQFSYCLEDRVEFGGELKVLTIDNEGKIKKTGIKNSVYNKGLKLPMSGAVEKVEFNTANELINEMIRNQFINVKECEHNLISLNFNREAFNKKKWNDLTIKARGLFVDKDSGEVKIRSYNKFFNFGERHVNLGYLKKYATYPIRAFKKYNGFLGLASVVNGEVVLTSKSVTSGKYKDIFQDIWDKVESEVRELLKKTMIENNCTAVFEVVSPEYDPHIIKYDKEHLYLLDFIENKLDLDTHNIDLEFSENLMKKVEFSSNLLTKKEELIRLENYDELYNFLAEKEKSLEEFEGYVLCDNSGFMFKFKLPYYNLWKT
;
A
#
# COMPACT_ATOMS: atom_id res chain seq x y z
N SER A 1 -22.74 -1.55 19.81
CA SER A 1 -23.88 -2.47 19.87
C SER A 1 -25.11 -1.81 19.25
N GLU A 2 -26.09 -2.61 18.80
CA GLU A 2 -27.34 -2.10 18.19
C GLU A 2 -28.15 -1.24 19.16
N ASN A 3 -28.14 -1.57 20.45
CA ASN A 3 -28.79 -0.82 21.51
C ASN A 3 -28.24 0.58 21.69
N TYR A 4 -26.97 0.74 21.48
CA TYR A 4 -26.27 2.01 21.50
C TYR A 4 -26.71 2.93 20.33
N LYS A 5 -26.82 2.41 19.12
CA LYS A 5 -27.28 3.17 17.96
C LYS A 5 -28.72 3.67 18.08
N LYS A 6 -29.55 3.00 18.89
CA LYS A 6 -30.96 3.34 19.08
C LYS A 6 -31.24 4.20 20.32
N GLY A 7 -30.20 4.53 21.12
CA GLY A 7 -30.38 5.32 22.36
C GLY A 7 -31.29 4.64 23.39
N LEU A 8 -31.26 3.30 23.46
CA LEU A 8 -32.26 2.49 24.22
C LEU A 8 -31.96 2.35 25.72
N CYS A 9 -30.95 3.01 26.25
CA CYS A 9 -30.74 3.04 27.71
C CYS A 9 -31.60 4.13 28.33
N GLN A 10 -32.88 3.80 28.61
CA GLN A 10 -33.77 4.72 29.30
C GLN A 10 -33.20 5.09 30.68
N GLY A 11 -33.21 6.39 30.99
CA GLY A 11 -32.70 6.91 32.26
C GLY A 11 -31.20 7.19 32.33
N PHE A 12 -30.45 6.95 31.25
CA PHE A 12 -29.01 7.23 31.20
C PHE A 12 -28.63 8.02 29.97
N ILE A 13 -27.67 8.92 30.11
CA ILE A 13 -27.02 9.62 29.02
C ILE A 13 -25.75 8.86 28.68
N GLN A 14 -25.58 8.50 27.42
CA GLN A 14 -24.38 7.84 26.91
C GLN A 14 -23.45 8.87 26.30
N VAL A 15 -22.19 8.86 26.70
CA VAL A 15 -21.13 9.64 26.09
C VAL A 15 -20.12 8.65 25.50
N HIS A 16 -19.75 8.85 24.26
CA HIS A 16 -18.89 7.92 23.54
C HIS A 16 -17.96 8.62 22.56
N GLY A 17 -16.90 7.97 22.18
CA GLY A 17 -15.97 8.34 21.12
C GLY A 17 -15.66 7.16 20.21
N HIS A 18 -14.69 7.31 19.36
CA HIS A 18 -13.99 6.27 18.60
C HIS A 18 -14.59 5.82 17.25
N ARG A 19 -15.80 6.12 16.85
CA ARG A 19 -16.28 5.70 15.51
C ARG A 19 -17.30 6.63 14.87
N GLY A 20 -17.04 7.93 14.81
CA GLY A 20 -17.77 8.87 13.94
C GLY A 20 -19.29 8.64 13.85
N VAL A 21 -19.93 8.27 14.95
CA VAL A 21 -21.39 8.06 15.02
C VAL A 21 -22.02 9.36 15.45
N ASN A 22 -23.08 9.75 14.78
CA ASN A 22 -23.83 10.96 15.13
C ASN A 22 -24.48 10.83 16.50
N ASP A 23 -24.83 11.98 17.11
CA ASP A 23 -25.60 12.03 18.32
C ASP A 23 -26.94 11.31 18.15
N GLY A 24 -27.36 10.59 19.19
CA GLY A 24 -28.72 10.02 19.29
C GLY A 24 -29.55 10.80 20.30
N GLN A 25 -30.80 10.40 20.50
CA GLN A 25 -31.74 11.05 21.42
C GLN A 25 -31.20 11.16 22.87
N PHE A 26 -30.45 10.14 23.32
CA PHE A 26 -29.82 10.07 24.65
C PHE A 26 -28.36 9.70 24.60
N SER A 27 -27.68 10.00 23.47
CA SER A 27 -26.26 9.70 23.32
C SER A 27 -25.53 10.85 22.63
N TYR A 28 -24.33 11.15 23.09
CA TYR A 28 -23.47 12.20 22.58
C TYR A 28 -22.16 11.60 22.09
N CYS A 29 -21.86 11.78 20.80
CA CYS A 29 -20.58 11.44 20.22
C CYS A 29 -19.61 12.58 20.41
N LEU A 30 -18.48 12.32 21.05
CA LEU A 30 -17.37 13.27 21.21
C LEU A 30 -16.27 13.07 20.18
N GLU A 31 -16.40 12.07 19.34
CA GLU A 31 -15.46 11.81 18.24
C GLU A 31 -15.70 12.77 17.08
N ASP A 32 -14.66 13.45 16.67
CA ASP A 32 -14.65 14.31 15.49
C ASP A 32 -13.29 14.31 14.79
N ARG A 33 -12.51 13.26 15.00
CA ARG A 33 -11.19 13.08 14.35
C ARG A 33 -10.30 14.32 14.51
N VAL A 34 -10.12 14.76 15.74
CA VAL A 34 -9.33 15.98 16.08
C VAL A 34 -7.92 15.91 15.49
N GLU A 35 -7.33 14.73 15.48
CA GLU A 35 -6.00 14.45 14.90
C GLU A 35 -5.95 14.66 13.37
N PHE A 36 -7.10 14.72 12.70
CA PHE A 36 -7.24 14.94 11.26
C PHE A 36 -7.89 16.29 10.92
N GLY A 37 -7.87 17.24 11.86
CA GLY A 37 -8.40 18.58 11.66
C GLY A 37 -9.85 18.77 12.06
N GLY A 38 -10.47 17.77 12.68
CA GLY A 38 -11.78 17.92 13.32
C GLY A 38 -11.74 18.72 14.60
N GLU A 39 -12.87 18.86 15.27
CA GLU A 39 -13.02 19.61 16.51
C GLU A 39 -12.92 18.70 17.75
N LEU A 40 -12.23 19.16 18.77
CA LEU A 40 -12.33 18.53 20.09
C LEU A 40 -13.72 18.80 20.65
N LYS A 41 -14.57 17.78 20.70
CA LYS A 41 -15.91 17.91 21.26
C LYS A 41 -15.87 17.80 22.79
N VAL A 42 -16.52 18.75 23.46
CA VAL A 42 -16.60 18.82 24.90
C VAL A 42 -18.07 18.81 25.32
N LEU A 43 -18.42 17.93 26.24
CA LEU A 43 -19.74 17.88 26.84
C LEU A 43 -19.64 18.46 28.25
N THR A 44 -20.43 19.49 28.53
CA THR A 44 -20.59 20.08 29.85
C THR A 44 -21.98 19.78 30.41
N ILE A 45 -22.04 19.39 31.67
CA ILE A 45 -23.28 19.19 32.40
C ILE A 45 -23.26 20.13 33.59
N ASP A 46 -24.24 21.02 33.70
CA ASP A 46 -24.34 21.93 34.84
C ASP A 46 -25.01 21.25 36.04
N ASN A 47 -25.04 21.97 37.15
CA ASN A 47 -25.63 21.47 38.40
C ASN A 47 -27.14 21.21 38.33
N GLU A 48 -27.82 21.71 37.29
CA GLU A 48 -29.21 21.51 37.02
C GLU A 48 -29.44 20.34 36.03
N GLY A 49 -28.35 19.67 35.61
CA GLY A 49 -28.39 18.57 34.67
C GLY A 49 -28.51 18.98 33.19
N LYS A 50 -28.38 20.27 32.89
CA LYS A 50 -28.46 20.77 31.53
C LYS A 50 -27.15 20.48 30.78
N ILE A 51 -27.31 19.87 29.61
CA ILE A 51 -26.21 19.40 28.79
C ILE A 51 -25.90 20.40 27.69
N LYS A 52 -24.62 20.73 27.54
CA LYS A 52 -24.10 21.57 26.45
C LYS A 52 -22.94 20.84 25.76
N LYS A 53 -23.03 20.68 24.46
CA LYS A 53 -21.94 20.17 23.61
C LYS A 53 -21.29 21.34 22.89
N THR A 54 -19.98 21.46 22.98
CA THR A 54 -19.17 22.49 22.29
C THR A 54 -18.05 21.85 21.53
N GLY A 55 -17.60 22.49 20.45
CA GLY A 55 -16.44 22.09 19.67
C GLY A 55 -15.31 23.10 19.82
N ILE A 56 -14.10 22.62 20.03
CA ILE A 56 -12.88 23.43 20.01
C ILE A 56 -12.11 23.09 18.74
N LYS A 57 -11.97 24.06 17.85
CA LYS A 57 -11.24 23.84 16.58
C LYS A 57 -9.77 23.53 16.84
N ASN A 58 -9.25 22.56 16.09
CA ASN A 58 -7.82 22.28 16.07
C ASN A 58 -7.07 23.41 15.34
N SER A 59 -6.73 24.46 16.08
CA SER A 59 -6.01 25.63 15.55
C SER A 59 -4.58 25.32 15.11
N VAL A 60 -4.00 24.27 15.63
CA VAL A 60 -2.65 23.80 15.27
C VAL A 60 -2.65 23.15 13.90
N TYR A 61 -3.63 22.32 13.63
CA TYR A 61 -3.80 21.68 12.32
C TYR A 61 -4.01 22.72 11.20
N ASN A 62 -4.85 23.73 11.43
CA ASN A 62 -5.14 24.78 10.45
C ASN A 62 -4.01 25.81 10.25
N LYS A 63 -3.05 25.90 11.15
CA LYS A 63 -1.94 26.87 11.06
C LYS A 63 -0.75 26.40 10.25
N GLY A 64 -0.84 25.23 9.58
CA GLY A 64 0.28 24.70 8.79
C GLY A 64 1.52 24.38 9.64
N LEU A 65 1.40 24.38 10.96
CA LEU A 65 2.41 23.79 11.82
C LEU A 65 2.52 22.32 11.38
N LYS A 66 3.65 22.00 10.76
CA LYS A 66 4.08 20.61 10.56
C LYS A 66 4.29 20.01 11.96
N LEU A 67 3.19 19.66 12.62
CA LEU A 67 3.31 18.62 13.62
C LEU A 67 3.99 17.46 12.88
N PRO A 68 5.07 16.89 13.42
CA PRO A 68 5.55 15.65 12.89
C PRO A 68 4.34 14.72 12.91
N MET A 69 3.73 14.54 11.74
CA MET A 69 2.56 13.68 11.64
C MET A 69 3.02 12.35 12.19
N SER A 70 2.42 11.92 13.29
CA SER A 70 2.75 10.66 13.95
C SER A 70 2.73 9.58 12.87
N GLY A 71 3.91 9.25 12.33
CA GLY A 71 4.05 8.33 11.22
C GLY A 71 4.53 8.90 9.89
N ALA A 72 4.83 10.18 9.77
CA ALA A 72 5.58 10.70 8.62
C ALA A 72 6.90 9.94 8.49
N VAL A 73 7.28 9.66 7.25
CA VAL A 73 8.57 9.03 6.96
C VAL A 73 9.67 10.02 7.30
N GLU A 74 10.60 9.60 8.14
CA GLU A 74 11.79 10.38 8.44
C GLU A 74 12.66 10.43 7.18
N LYS A 75 12.93 11.64 6.68
CA LYS A 75 13.84 11.83 5.55
C LYS A 75 15.27 11.70 6.04
N VAL A 76 16.05 10.93 5.30
CA VAL A 76 17.50 10.79 5.48
C VAL A 76 18.16 11.31 4.21
N GLU A 77 19.15 12.18 4.35
CA GLU A 77 19.85 12.74 3.22
C GLU A 77 20.94 11.77 2.75
N PHE A 78 20.91 11.41 1.48
CA PHE A 78 21.91 10.62 0.78
C PHE A 78 22.29 11.31 -0.52
N ASN A 79 23.56 11.23 -0.87
CA ASN A 79 24.05 11.82 -2.11
C ASN A 79 24.02 10.85 -3.29
N THR A 80 24.10 9.55 -3.01
CA THR A 80 24.13 8.50 -4.03
C THR A 80 23.29 7.28 -3.64
N ALA A 81 22.84 6.51 -4.64
CA ALA A 81 22.16 5.23 -4.43
C ALA A 81 23.06 4.22 -3.70
N ASN A 82 24.37 4.23 -3.96
CA ASN A 82 25.31 3.33 -3.29
C ASN A 82 25.46 3.65 -1.80
N GLU A 83 25.46 4.91 -1.40
CA GLU A 83 25.43 5.29 0.01
C GLU A 83 24.17 4.76 0.69
N LEU A 84 23.02 4.93 0.05
CA LEU A 84 21.75 4.44 0.54
C LEU A 84 21.75 2.91 0.71
N ILE A 85 22.27 2.17 -0.26
CA ILE A 85 22.39 0.70 -0.19
C ILE A 85 23.34 0.28 0.95
N ASN A 86 24.47 0.92 1.10
CA ASN A 86 25.43 0.62 2.16
C ASN A 86 24.83 0.87 3.54
N GLU A 87 24.07 1.93 3.71
CA GLU A 87 23.37 2.20 4.97
C GLU A 87 22.21 1.20 5.21
N MET A 88 21.51 0.75 4.17
CA MET A 88 20.54 -0.34 4.28
C MET A 88 21.18 -1.63 4.79
N ILE A 89 22.36 -1.98 4.27
CA ILE A 89 23.08 -3.21 4.66
C ILE A 89 23.46 -3.19 6.16
N ARG A 90 23.79 -2.01 6.69
CA ARG A 90 24.17 -1.82 8.09
C ARG A 90 22.98 -1.64 9.04
N ASN A 91 21.78 -1.46 8.51
CA ASN A 91 20.62 -1.06 9.31
C ASN A 91 19.97 -2.26 10.01
N GLN A 92 19.84 -2.19 11.33
CA GLN A 92 19.23 -3.26 12.15
C GLN A 92 17.76 -3.58 11.80
N PHE A 93 17.05 -2.68 11.13
CA PHE A 93 15.65 -2.85 10.71
C PHE A 93 15.51 -3.43 9.31
N ILE A 94 16.62 -3.79 8.67
CA ILE A 94 16.64 -4.36 7.32
C ILE A 94 17.31 -5.73 7.36
N ASN A 95 16.62 -6.73 6.84
CA ASN A 95 17.18 -8.03 6.59
C ASN A 95 17.98 -8.02 5.28
N VAL A 96 19.21 -8.49 5.36
CA VAL A 96 20.06 -8.73 4.21
C VAL A 96 20.17 -10.24 4.03
N LYS A 97 19.82 -10.75 2.84
CA LYS A 97 19.90 -12.18 2.53
C LYS A 97 20.72 -12.40 1.27
N GLU A 98 21.65 -13.31 1.31
CA GLU A 98 22.31 -13.81 0.10
C GLU A 98 21.33 -14.64 -0.72
N CYS A 99 21.37 -14.45 -2.03
CA CYS A 99 20.51 -15.08 -3.01
C CYS A 99 21.34 -15.64 -4.16
N GLU A 100 20.74 -16.47 -5.00
CA GLU A 100 21.33 -16.94 -6.26
C GLU A 100 21.68 -15.78 -7.19
N HIS A 101 22.42 -16.04 -8.25
CA HIS A 101 22.84 -15.06 -9.28
C HIS A 101 23.70 -13.90 -8.75
N ASN A 102 24.49 -14.13 -7.69
CA ASN A 102 25.32 -13.12 -7.04
C ASN A 102 24.51 -11.92 -6.47
N LEU A 103 23.29 -12.18 -6.02
CA LEU A 103 22.41 -11.15 -5.50
C LEU A 103 22.37 -11.17 -3.97
N ILE A 104 22.13 -9.98 -3.39
CA ILE A 104 21.64 -9.83 -2.03
C ILE A 104 20.27 -9.16 -2.06
N SER A 105 19.35 -9.64 -1.24
CA SER A 105 18.03 -9.01 -1.08
C SER A 105 17.98 -8.15 0.17
N LEU A 106 17.38 -6.97 0.05
CA LEU A 106 17.21 -5.98 1.10
C LEU A 106 15.71 -5.78 1.37
N ASN A 107 15.27 -6.13 2.58
CA ASN A 107 13.88 -6.01 2.97
C ASN A 107 13.75 -5.56 4.42
N PHE A 108 12.84 -4.61 4.69
CA PHE A 108 12.53 -4.27 6.07
C PHE A 108 12.09 -5.52 6.86
N ASN A 109 12.52 -5.61 8.09
CA ASN A 109 12.24 -6.75 8.95
C ASN A 109 10.93 -6.57 9.76
N ARG A 110 10.57 -7.62 10.51
CA ARG A 110 9.38 -7.61 11.36
C ARG A 110 9.46 -6.55 12.47
N GLU A 111 10.65 -6.28 12.95
CA GLU A 111 10.87 -5.28 13.99
C GLU A 111 10.60 -3.85 13.47
N ALA A 112 11.06 -3.52 12.26
CA ALA A 112 10.72 -2.27 11.59
C ALA A 112 9.21 -2.10 11.47
N PHE A 113 8.50 -3.16 11.10
CA PHE A 113 7.05 -3.16 10.97
C PHE A 113 6.36 -2.94 12.33
N ASN A 114 6.71 -3.72 13.34
CA ASN A 114 6.07 -3.67 14.66
C ASN A 114 6.36 -2.36 15.40
N LYS A 115 7.60 -1.89 15.34
CA LYS A 115 8.04 -0.64 15.99
C LYS A 115 7.77 0.60 15.12
N LYS A 116 7.17 0.41 13.92
CA LYS A 116 6.86 1.50 12.97
C LYS A 116 8.10 2.36 12.63
N LYS A 117 9.27 1.74 12.46
CA LYS A 117 10.54 2.40 12.13
C LYS A 117 10.64 2.62 10.61
N TRP A 118 9.90 3.62 10.13
CA TRP A 118 9.81 3.97 8.73
C TRP A 118 10.60 5.24 8.43
N ASN A 119 11.57 5.10 7.56
CA ASN A 119 12.37 6.17 6.96
C ASN A 119 12.72 5.78 5.52
N ASP A 120 13.49 6.59 4.83
CA ASP A 120 13.86 6.33 3.43
C ASP A 120 14.56 4.98 3.23
N LEU A 121 15.33 4.50 4.22
CA LEU A 121 15.98 3.20 4.17
C LEU A 121 14.96 2.06 4.21
N THR A 122 14.14 2.03 5.24
CA THR A 122 13.21 0.92 5.49
C THR A 122 12.05 0.89 4.51
N ILE A 123 11.62 2.04 3.99
CA ILE A 123 10.58 2.13 2.95
C ILE A 123 11.06 1.57 1.63
N LYS A 124 12.29 1.90 1.22
CA LYS A 124 12.87 1.44 -0.04
C LYS A 124 13.36 -0.02 0.03
N ALA A 125 13.65 -0.53 1.22
CA ALA A 125 14.03 -1.91 1.45
C ALA A 125 12.81 -2.85 1.39
N ARG A 126 12.29 -3.07 0.18
CA ARG A 126 11.17 -3.95 -0.09
C ARG A 126 11.24 -4.55 -1.50
N GLY A 127 11.49 -5.85 -1.59
CA GLY A 127 11.68 -6.50 -2.89
C GLY A 127 12.82 -5.84 -3.67
N LEU A 128 13.87 -5.50 -3.00
CA LEU A 128 15.07 -4.87 -3.56
C LEU A 128 16.19 -5.89 -3.59
N PHE A 129 16.71 -6.18 -4.78
CA PHE A 129 17.85 -7.08 -4.96
C PHE A 129 18.95 -6.33 -5.71
N VAL A 130 20.14 -6.39 -5.16
CA VAL A 130 21.32 -5.75 -5.71
C VAL A 130 22.41 -6.79 -5.97
N ASP A 131 23.22 -6.54 -6.97
CA ASP A 131 24.43 -7.32 -7.21
C ASP A 131 25.39 -7.15 -6.02
N LYS A 132 25.89 -8.26 -5.51
CA LYS A 132 26.71 -8.30 -4.28
C LYS A 132 28.02 -7.54 -4.42
N ASP A 133 28.62 -7.55 -5.60
CA ASP A 133 29.93 -6.98 -5.84
C ASP A 133 29.85 -5.51 -6.27
N SER A 134 28.93 -5.18 -7.19
CA SER A 134 28.80 -3.83 -7.74
C SER A 134 27.82 -2.92 -6.98
N GLY A 135 26.88 -3.50 -6.22
CA GLY A 135 25.78 -2.76 -5.61
C GLY A 135 24.71 -2.31 -6.60
N GLU A 136 24.79 -2.74 -7.87
CA GLU A 136 23.82 -2.37 -8.89
C GLU A 136 22.45 -3.00 -8.61
N VAL A 137 21.38 -2.24 -8.75
CA VAL A 137 20.00 -2.75 -8.59
C VAL A 137 19.66 -3.65 -9.78
N LYS A 138 19.32 -4.90 -9.50
CA LYS A 138 18.97 -5.90 -10.54
C LYS A 138 17.48 -6.25 -10.53
N ILE A 139 16.84 -6.20 -9.36
CA ILE A 139 15.41 -6.48 -9.21
C ILE A 139 14.84 -5.50 -8.19
N ARG A 140 13.70 -4.90 -8.49
CA ARG A 140 13.05 -3.94 -7.60
C ARG A 140 11.54 -4.06 -7.61
N SER A 141 10.95 -3.92 -6.41
CA SER A 141 9.51 -3.77 -6.20
C SER A 141 9.15 -2.33 -5.83
N TYR A 142 7.88 -2.10 -5.56
CA TYR A 142 7.41 -0.84 -4.96
C TYR A 142 8.09 -0.54 -3.63
N ASN A 143 8.33 0.73 -3.35
CA ASN A 143 8.56 1.18 -1.99
C ASN A 143 7.38 0.77 -1.09
N LYS A 144 7.62 0.62 0.21
CA LYS A 144 6.54 0.35 1.16
C LYS A 144 5.51 1.47 1.11
N PHE A 145 4.26 1.14 0.84
CA PHE A 145 3.12 2.05 0.92
C PHE A 145 2.07 1.52 1.90
N PHE A 146 1.23 2.40 2.42
CA PHE A 146 0.43 2.20 3.62
C PHE A 146 -1.06 2.09 3.32
N ASN A 147 -1.82 1.58 4.28
CA ASN A 147 -3.27 1.58 4.17
C ASN A 147 -3.82 2.98 4.48
N PHE A 148 -4.99 3.28 3.94
CA PHE A 148 -5.78 4.42 4.39
C PHE A 148 -6.05 4.30 5.90
N GLY A 149 -5.90 5.39 6.64
CA GLY A 149 -5.95 5.39 8.11
C GLY A 149 -4.65 4.96 8.79
N GLU A 150 -3.63 4.53 8.03
CA GLU A 150 -2.32 4.16 8.55
C GLU A 150 -1.33 5.32 8.34
N ARG A 151 -0.64 5.72 9.41
CA ARG A 151 0.36 6.79 9.40
C ARG A 151 -0.21 8.12 8.88
N HIS A 152 0.47 8.71 7.87
CA HIS A 152 0.08 9.97 7.24
C HIS A 152 -1.02 9.80 6.17
N VAL A 153 -1.41 8.58 5.84
CA VAL A 153 -2.40 8.33 4.77
C VAL A 153 -3.81 8.53 5.33
N ASN A 154 -4.26 9.77 5.37
CA ASN A 154 -5.57 10.17 5.86
C ASN A 154 -6.18 11.26 4.97
N LEU A 155 -7.45 11.58 5.20
CA LEU A 155 -8.18 12.57 4.39
C LEU A 155 -7.49 13.95 4.37
N GLY A 156 -6.94 14.40 5.49
CA GLY A 156 -6.24 15.69 5.57
C GLY A 156 -4.97 15.72 4.73
N TYR A 157 -4.18 14.65 4.78
CA TYR A 157 -2.99 14.49 3.95
C TYR A 157 -3.37 14.43 2.46
N LEU A 158 -4.33 13.59 2.09
CA LEU A 158 -4.77 13.42 0.70
C LEU A 158 -5.37 14.71 0.15
N LYS A 159 -6.14 15.46 0.95
CA LYS A 159 -6.66 16.76 0.55
C LYS A 159 -5.57 17.78 0.22
N LYS A 160 -4.46 17.71 0.95
CA LYS A 160 -3.38 18.70 0.83
C LYS A 160 -2.34 18.33 -0.23
N TYR A 161 -2.02 17.03 -0.38
CA TYR A 161 -0.86 16.59 -1.12
C TYR A 161 -1.17 15.67 -2.30
N ALA A 162 -2.34 15.03 -2.35
CA ALA A 162 -2.67 14.17 -3.47
C ALA A 162 -2.81 14.96 -4.77
N THR A 163 -2.32 14.38 -5.84
CA THR A 163 -2.43 14.89 -7.19
C THR A 163 -3.46 14.09 -8.00
N TYR A 164 -4.24 14.75 -8.83
CA TYR A 164 -5.33 14.10 -9.55
C TYR A 164 -5.04 13.98 -11.05
N PRO A 165 -5.60 12.97 -11.74
CA PRO A 165 -6.54 11.97 -11.21
C PRO A 165 -5.88 10.96 -10.29
N ILE A 166 -6.67 10.39 -9.34
CA ILE A 166 -6.30 9.20 -8.61
C ILE A 166 -6.97 7.99 -9.26
N ARG A 167 -6.19 6.96 -9.57
CA ARG A 167 -6.70 5.71 -10.15
C ARG A 167 -6.78 4.64 -9.10
N ALA A 168 -7.94 3.99 -9.01
CA ALA A 168 -8.19 2.90 -8.10
C ALA A 168 -8.17 1.57 -8.87
N PHE A 169 -7.17 0.76 -8.58
CA PHE A 169 -6.98 -0.56 -9.15
C PHE A 169 -7.50 -1.64 -8.20
N LYS A 170 -8.00 -2.71 -8.76
CA LYS A 170 -8.37 -3.90 -7.99
C LYS A 170 -7.15 -4.43 -7.23
N LYS A 171 -7.31 -4.62 -5.93
CA LYS A 171 -6.27 -5.27 -5.13
C LYS A 171 -6.51 -6.77 -5.10
N TYR A 172 -5.64 -7.49 -5.78
CA TYR A 172 -5.63 -8.94 -5.76
C TYR A 172 -5.07 -9.46 -4.43
N ASN A 173 -5.44 -10.68 -4.07
CA ASN A 173 -5.06 -11.30 -2.81
C ASN A 173 -4.24 -12.57 -3.07
N GLY A 174 -2.97 -12.41 -3.20
CA GLY A 174 -1.96 -13.42 -3.39
C GLY A 174 -0.65 -13.01 -2.72
N PHE A 175 0.47 -13.31 -3.35
CA PHE A 175 1.78 -12.87 -2.90
C PHE A 175 2.56 -12.15 -4.00
N LEU A 176 3.51 -11.32 -3.59
CA LEU A 176 4.34 -10.55 -4.50
C LEU A 176 5.33 -11.45 -5.23
N GLY A 177 5.28 -11.46 -6.55
CA GLY A 177 6.26 -12.05 -7.46
C GLY A 177 6.99 -10.96 -8.25
N LEU A 178 8.28 -11.14 -8.47
CA LEU A 178 9.09 -10.24 -9.25
C LEU A 178 9.82 -11.02 -10.35
N ALA A 179 9.79 -10.51 -11.57
CA ALA A 179 10.57 -11.03 -12.69
C ALA A 179 11.50 -9.94 -13.21
N SER A 180 12.75 -10.25 -13.41
CA SER A 180 13.73 -9.36 -14.02
C SER A 180 14.74 -10.17 -14.81
N VAL A 181 15.57 -9.50 -15.62
CA VAL A 181 16.64 -10.17 -16.35
C VAL A 181 17.98 -9.90 -15.71
N VAL A 182 18.63 -10.96 -15.27
CA VAL A 182 19.98 -10.91 -14.65
C VAL A 182 20.89 -11.78 -15.49
N ASN A 183 21.98 -11.23 -16.00
CA ASN A 183 22.95 -11.94 -16.86
C ASN A 183 22.32 -12.62 -18.09
N GLY A 184 21.28 -11.99 -18.67
CA GLY A 184 20.59 -12.48 -19.86
C GLY A 184 19.48 -13.52 -19.58
N GLU A 185 19.31 -13.95 -18.36
CA GLU A 185 18.30 -14.92 -17.96
C GLU A 185 17.16 -14.27 -17.14
N VAL A 186 15.93 -14.75 -17.30
CA VAL A 186 14.80 -14.33 -16.48
C VAL A 186 14.94 -14.94 -15.10
N VAL A 187 15.05 -14.10 -14.10
CA VAL A 187 15.10 -14.49 -12.69
C VAL A 187 13.78 -14.15 -12.02
N LEU A 188 13.11 -15.17 -11.49
CA LEU A 188 11.88 -15.03 -10.73
C LEU A 188 12.20 -15.03 -9.23
N THR A 189 11.58 -14.13 -8.50
CA THR A 189 11.75 -14.04 -7.04
C THR A 189 10.40 -13.85 -6.34
N SER A 190 10.32 -14.24 -5.09
CA SER A 190 9.31 -13.70 -4.18
C SER A 190 9.76 -12.33 -3.67
N LYS A 191 9.06 -11.76 -2.70
CA LYS A 191 9.44 -10.47 -2.11
C LYS A 191 10.90 -10.41 -1.62
N SER A 192 11.49 -11.53 -1.18
CA SER A 192 12.77 -11.49 -0.46
C SER A 192 13.74 -12.62 -0.77
N VAL A 193 13.40 -13.56 -1.63
CA VAL A 193 14.26 -14.71 -1.96
C VAL A 193 14.11 -15.15 -3.40
N THR A 194 15.18 -15.73 -3.95
CA THR A 194 15.27 -16.33 -5.28
C THR A 194 14.94 -17.83 -5.28
N SER A 195 14.65 -18.41 -4.13
CA SER A 195 14.38 -19.85 -3.95
C SER A 195 13.27 -20.08 -2.92
N GLY A 196 12.77 -21.32 -2.83
CA GLY A 196 11.77 -21.76 -1.86
C GLY A 196 10.34 -21.68 -2.35
N LYS A 197 9.39 -22.12 -1.53
CA LYS A 197 7.98 -22.38 -1.86
C LYS A 197 7.34 -21.32 -2.76
N TYR A 198 7.41 -20.06 -2.38
CA TYR A 198 6.73 -18.98 -3.12
C TYR A 198 7.35 -18.73 -4.50
N LYS A 199 8.69 -18.81 -4.59
CA LYS A 199 9.37 -18.73 -5.89
C LYS A 199 9.00 -19.93 -6.76
N ASP A 200 8.93 -21.13 -6.19
CA ASP A 200 8.60 -22.35 -6.95
C ASP A 200 7.17 -22.30 -7.48
N ILE A 201 6.20 -21.86 -6.67
CA ILE A 201 4.82 -21.63 -7.14
C ILE A 201 4.80 -20.61 -8.28
N PHE A 202 5.53 -19.52 -8.15
CA PHE A 202 5.60 -18.51 -9.22
C PHE A 202 6.22 -19.09 -10.51
N GLN A 203 7.29 -19.86 -10.37
CA GLN A 203 7.94 -20.53 -11.49
C GLN A 203 6.99 -21.49 -12.20
N ASP A 204 6.27 -22.32 -11.44
CA ASP A 204 5.34 -23.31 -12.01
C ASP A 204 4.23 -22.64 -12.82
N ILE A 205 3.71 -21.51 -12.37
CA ILE A 205 2.70 -20.75 -13.12
C ILE A 205 3.34 -20.05 -14.33
N TRP A 206 4.50 -19.43 -14.15
CA TRP A 206 5.23 -18.74 -15.20
C TRP A 206 5.56 -19.68 -16.38
N ASP A 207 5.97 -20.90 -16.09
CA ASP A 207 6.33 -21.88 -17.13
C ASP A 207 5.13 -22.35 -17.96
N LYS A 208 3.91 -22.22 -17.43
CA LYS A 208 2.66 -22.49 -18.13
C LYS A 208 2.14 -21.30 -18.96
N VAL A 209 2.67 -20.10 -18.74
CA VAL A 209 2.33 -18.92 -19.56
C VAL A 209 2.86 -19.13 -20.98
N GLU A 210 2.12 -18.67 -21.97
CA GLU A 210 2.46 -18.76 -23.39
C GLU A 210 3.88 -18.23 -23.65
N SER A 211 4.66 -18.96 -24.47
CA SER A 211 6.07 -18.62 -24.72
C SER A 211 6.25 -17.24 -25.33
N GLU A 212 5.36 -16.85 -26.23
CA GLU A 212 5.38 -15.54 -26.88
C GLU A 212 5.19 -14.40 -25.87
N VAL A 213 4.35 -14.63 -24.85
CA VAL A 213 4.13 -13.65 -23.77
C VAL A 213 5.36 -13.54 -22.89
N ARG A 214 5.97 -14.68 -22.52
CA ARG A 214 7.20 -14.69 -21.73
C ARG A 214 8.36 -14.00 -22.45
N GLU A 215 8.53 -14.25 -23.75
CA GLU A 215 9.56 -13.59 -24.56
C GLU A 215 9.30 -12.08 -24.72
N LEU A 216 8.04 -11.67 -24.90
CA LEU A 216 7.67 -10.26 -24.92
C LEU A 216 8.04 -9.56 -23.61
N LEU A 217 7.71 -10.16 -22.46
CA LEU A 217 8.06 -9.62 -21.16
C LEU A 217 9.57 -9.58 -20.95
N LYS A 218 10.28 -10.66 -21.30
CA LYS A 218 11.75 -10.71 -21.25
C LYS A 218 12.38 -9.58 -22.06
N LYS A 219 11.97 -9.40 -23.30
CA LYS A 219 12.43 -8.32 -24.16
C LYS A 219 12.17 -6.94 -23.54
N THR A 220 10.96 -6.72 -23.02
CA THR A 220 10.58 -5.47 -22.36
C THR A 220 11.49 -5.18 -21.17
N MET A 221 11.76 -6.18 -20.33
CA MET A 221 12.63 -6.04 -19.16
C MET A 221 14.07 -5.73 -19.54
N ILE A 222 14.60 -6.34 -20.61
CA ILE A 222 15.96 -6.07 -21.10
C ILE A 222 16.07 -4.64 -21.64
N GLU A 223 15.18 -4.28 -22.58
CA GLU A 223 15.22 -3.00 -23.28
C GLU A 223 15.08 -1.80 -22.35
N ASN A 224 14.39 -1.98 -21.23
CA ASN A 224 14.06 -0.90 -20.30
C ASN A 224 14.75 -1.04 -18.94
N ASN A 225 15.61 -2.02 -18.74
CA ASN A 225 16.27 -2.33 -17.46
C ASN A 225 15.28 -2.26 -16.29
N CYS A 226 14.25 -3.11 -16.32
CA CYS A 226 13.17 -3.04 -15.35
C CYS A 226 12.75 -4.41 -14.81
N THR A 227 12.03 -4.38 -13.72
CA THR A 227 11.35 -5.52 -13.10
C THR A 227 9.87 -5.49 -13.44
N ALA A 228 9.35 -6.61 -13.91
CA ALA A 228 7.91 -6.84 -13.99
C ALA A 228 7.39 -7.33 -12.62
N VAL A 229 6.43 -6.62 -12.06
CA VAL A 229 5.88 -6.88 -10.72
C VAL A 229 4.53 -7.57 -10.83
N PHE A 230 4.37 -8.67 -10.11
CA PHE A 230 3.16 -9.50 -10.15
C PHE A 230 2.51 -9.65 -8.77
N GLU A 231 1.19 -9.79 -8.77
CA GLU A 231 0.51 -10.54 -7.72
C GLU A 231 0.30 -11.97 -8.23
N VAL A 232 0.88 -12.91 -7.51
CA VAL A 232 0.81 -14.35 -7.83
C VAL A 232 -0.32 -14.96 -7.03
N VAL A 233 -1.31 -15.51 -7.71
CA VAL A 233 -2.46 -16.18 -7.10
C VAL A 233 -2.37 -17.66 -7.35
N SER A 234 -2.38 -18.46 -6.30
CA SER A 234 -2.34 -19.92 -6.36
C SER A 234 -3.27 -20.51 -5.29
N PRO A 235 -4.57 -20.70 -5.60
CA PRO A 235 -5.55 -21.12 -4.59
C PRO A 235 -5.26 -22.50 -4.00
N GLU A 236 -4.58 -23.36 -4.72
CA GLU A 236 -4.21 -24.69 -4.26
C GLU A 236 -3.04 -24.68 -3.27
N TYR A 237 -1.98 -23.92 -3.56
CA TYR A 237 -0.73 -23.96 -2.78
C TYR A 237 -0.57 -22.80 -1.80
N ASP A 238 -1.31 -21.71 -2.00
CA ASP A 238 -1.32 -20.54 -1.13
C ASP A 238 -2.75 -19.97 -1.01
N PRO A 239 -3.65 -20.68 -0.32
CA PRO A 239 -5.03 -20.25 -0.14
C PRO A 239 -5.11 -18.98 0.70
N HIS A 240 -5.88 -18.03 0.22
CA HIS A 240 -6.12 -16.74 0.85
C HIS A 240 -7.60 -16.54 1.22
N ILE A 241 -7.88 -15.43 1.90
CA ILE A 241 -9.25 -15.03 2.29
C ILE A 241 -10.14 -14.88 1.06
N ILE A 242 -9.62 -14.24 0.01
CA ILE A 242 -10.34 -14.10 -1.26
C ILE A 242 -10.15 -15.38 -2.07
N LYS A 243 -11.25 -16.00 -2.45
CA LYS A 243 -11.24 -17.23 -3.23
C LYS A 243 -11.10 -16.92 -4.72
N TYR A 244 -10.23 -17.67 -5.36
CA TYR A 244 -10.04 -17.67 -6.80
C TYR A 244 -10.27 -19.11 -7.34
N ASP A 245 -10.82 -19.22 -8.53
CA ASP A 245 -11.12 -20.54 -9.12
C ASP A 245 -9.88 -21.22 -9.68
N LYS A 246 -8.86 -20.45 -10.06
CA LYS A 246 -7.62 -20.95 -10.67
C LYS A 246 -6.43 -20.08 -10.31
N GLU A 247 -5.25 -20.69 -10.51
CA GLU A 247 -3.98 -19.95 -10.46
C GLU A 247 -3.91 -18.85 -11.52
N HIS A 248 -3.25 -17.74 -11.20
CA HIS A 248 -3.13 -16.63 -12.12
C HIS A 248 -1.98 -15.68 -11.75
N LEU A 249 -1.39 -15.04 -12.74
CA LEU A 249 -0.44 -13.95 -12.59
C LEU A 249 -1.10 -12.63 -12.97
N TYR A 250 -1.15 -11.68 -12.07
CA TYR A 250 -1.59 -10.33 -12.36
C TYR A 250 -0.38 -9.42 -12.50
N LEU A 251 -0.08 -8.98 -13.73
CA LEU A 251 0.98 -7.99 -13.96
C LEU A 251 0.52 -6.64 -13.41
N LEU A 252 1.19 -6.18 -12.37
CA LEU A 252 0.84 -4.96 -11.67
C LEU A 252 1.49 -3.73 -12.30
N ASP A 253 2.81 -3.77 -12.49
CA ASP A 253 3.57 -2.65 -13.04
C ASP A 253 4.94 -3.12 -13.54
N PHE A 254 5.61 -2.23 -14.30
CA PHE A 254 7.05 -2.29 -14.55
C PHE A 254 7.75 -1.25 -13.69
N ILE A 255 8.82 -1.63 -13.00
CA ILE A 255 9.60 -0.74 -12.16
C ILE A 255 11.05 -0.75 -12.65
N GLU A 256 11.59 0.42 -12.93
CA GLU A 256 12.98 0.57 -13.38
C GLU A 256 13.96 0.08 -12.30
N ASN A 257 14.99 -0.67 -12.69
CA ASN A 257 16.01 -1.22 -11.81
C ASN A 257 17.02 -0.15 -11.39
N LYS A 258 16.53 0.88 -10.71
CA LYS A 258 17.31 1.93 -10.09
C LYS A 258 16.77 2.24 -8.71
N LEU A 259 17.58 2.79 -7.84
CA LEU A 259 17.16 3.24 -6.53
C LEU A 259 17.09 4.77 -6.53
N ASP A 260 15.88 5.30 -6.63
CA ASP A 260 15.66 6.73 -6.55
C ASP A 260 15.85 7.23 -5.12
N LEU A 261 16.41 8.42 -5.00
CA LEU A 261 16.51 9.14 -3.72
C LEU A 261 15.17 9.78 -3.33
N ASP A 262 14.23 9.86 -4.28
CA ASP A 262 12.87 10.34 -4.02
C ASP A 262 12.02 9.33 -3.25
N THR A 263 10.99 9.81 -2.56
CA THR A 263 10.10 9.01 -1.70
C THR A 263 8.87 8.47 -2.41
N HIS A 264 8.72 8.66 -3.72
CA HIS A 264 7.60 8.12 -4.48
C HIS A 264 7.56 6.60 -4.45
N ASN A 265 6.35 6.04 -4.52
CA ASN A 265 6.17 4.59 -4.51
C ASN A 265 6.47 3.97 -5.87
N ILE A 266 6.21 4.71 -6.95
CA ILE A 266 6.42 4.28 -8.34
C ILE A 266 6.72 5.50 -9.23
N ASP A 267 7.58 5.31 -10.23
CA ASP A 267 7.66 6.18 -11.39
C ASP A 267 6.47 5.86 -12.31
N LEU A 268 5.45 6.72 -12.22
CA LEU A 268 4.17 6.47 -12.88
C LEU A 268 4.29 6.55 -14.40
N GLU A 269 5.01 7.54 -14.91
CA GLU A 269 5.19 7.74 -16.35
C GLU A 269 5.91 6.56 -17.00
N PHE A 270 6.98 6.10 -16.37
CA PHE A 270 7.73 4.93 -16.82
C PHE A 270 6.84 3.69 -16.88
N SER A 271 6.16 3.38 -15.76
CA SER A 271 5.32 2.17 -15.70
C SER A 271 4.15 2.22 -16.67
N GLU A 272 3.41 3.34 -16.73
CA GLU A 272 2.27 3.47 -17.64
C GLU A 272 2.66 3.32 -19.12
N ASN A 273 3.78 3.93 -19.51
CA ASN A 273 4.26 3.82 -20.88
C ASN A 273 4.52 2.37 -21.28
N LEU A 274 5.13 1.58 -20.39
CA LEU A 274 5.38 0.17 -20.65
C LEU A 274 4.09 -0.66 -20.57
N MET A 275 3.26 -0.43 -19.56
CA MET A 275 1.96 -1.12 -19.43
C MET A 275 1.04 -0.92 -20.65
N LYS A 276 1.12 0.24 -21.30
CA LYS A 276 0.38 0.52 -22.56
C LYS A 276 0.98 -0.19 -23.75
N LYS A 277 2.32 -0.19 -23.86
CA LYS A 277 3.04 -0.79 -25.02
C LYS A 277 3.02 -2.30 -25.05
N VAL A 278 3.01 -2.94 -23.87
CA VAL A 278 3.03 -4.41 -23.77
C VAL A 278 1.63 -4.94 -23.95
N GLU A 279 1.31 -5.43 -25.14
CA GLU A 279 0.03 -6.04 -25.47
C GLU A 279 0.19 -7.55 -25.63
N PHE A 280 -0.62 -8.32 -24.94
CA PHE A 280 -0.63 -9.79 -25.02
C PHE A 280 -2.02 -10.34 -24.68
N SER A 281 -2.23 -11.58 -25.06
CA SER A 281 -3.37 -12.40 -24.66
C SER A 281 -2.85 -13.66 -23.97
N SER A 282 -3.32 -13.94 -22.78
CA SER A 282 -2.94 -15.14 -22.03
C SER A 282 -4.10 -15.60 -21.15
N ASN A 283 -4.18 -16.92 -20.94
CA ASN A 283 -5.15 -17.51 -20.02
C ASN A 283 -4.71 -17.47 -18.55
N LEU A 284 -3.41 -17.30 -18.31
CA LEU A 284 -2.78 -17.35 -16.97
C LEU A 284 -2.17 -16.03 -16.53
N LEU A 285 -2.11 -15.03 -17.43
CA LEU A 285 -1.51 -13.76 -17.13
C LEU A 285 -2.37 -12.62 -17.68
N THR A 286 -2.72 -11.68 -16.82
CA THR A 286 -3.44 -10.45 -17.21
C THR A 286 -2.83 -9.24 -16.53
N LYS A 287 -3.07 -8.06 -17.08
CA LYS A 287 -2.70 -6.80 -16.44
C LYS A 287 -3.64 -6.47 -15.29
N LYS A 288 -3.16 -5.65 -14.33
CA LYS A 288 -4.02 -5.09 -13.28
C LYS A 288 -5.21 -4.35 -13.88
N GLU A 289 -6.34 -4.40 -13.19
CA GLU A 289 -7.59 -3.78 -13.62
C GLU A 289 -7.80 -2.43 -12.92
N GLU A 290 -7.92 -1.35 -13.71
CA GLU A 290 -8.38 -0.06 -13.22
C GLU A 290 -9.90 -0.09 -13.13
N LEU A 291 -10.44 0.06 -11.92
CA LEU A 291 -11.87 0.00 -11.67
C LEU A 291 -12.53 1.38 -11.67
N ILE A 292 -11.83 2.37 -11.16
CA ILE A 292 -12.37 3.73 -10.95
C ILE A 292 -11.25 4.75 -11.13
N ARG A 293 -11.63 5.89 -11.71
CA ARG A 293 -10.79 7.06 -11.85
C ARG A 293 -11.46 8.24 -11.14
N LEU A 294 -10.73 8.88 -10.25
CA LEU A 294 -11.21 9.95 -9.38
C LEU A 294 -10.52 11.24 -9.79
N GLU A 295 -11.28 12.20 -10.26
CA GLU A 295 -10.74 13.41 -10.87
C GLU A 295 -10.43 14.54 -9.86
N ASN A 296 -10.96 14.42 -8.63
CA ASN A 296 -10.78 15.44 -7.60
C ASN A 296 -10.97 14.87 -6.19
N TYR A 297 -10.73 15.71 -5.17
CA TYR A 297 -10.83 15.32 -3.77
C TYR A 297 -12.26 14.93 -3.35
N ASP A 298 -13.28 15.59 -3.86
CA ASP A 298 -14.66 15.30 -3.46
C ASP A 298 -15.09 13.92 -3.95
N GLU A 299 -14.67 13.54 -5.16
CA GLU A 299 -14.87 12.19 -5.68
C GLU A 299 -14.12 11.14 -4.86
N LEU A 300 -12.86 11.42 -4.48
CA LEU A 300 -12.09 10.54 -3.59
C LEU A 300 -12.78 10.38 -2.24
N TYR A 301 -13.23 11.47 -1.63
CA TYR A 301 -13.90 11.46 -0.34
C TYR A 301 -15.19 10.60 -0.39
N ASN A 302 -16.03 10.84 -1.41
CA ASN A 302 -17.28 10.09 -1.60
C ASN A 302 -17.00 8.61 -1.87
N PHE A 303 -16.00 8.30 -2.69
CA PHE A 303 -15.58 6.92 -2.96
C PHE A 303 -15.16 6.21 -1.68
N LEU A 304 -14.27 6.79 -0.87
CA LEU A 304 -13.82 6.17 0.38
C LEU A 304 -14.98 5.96 1.37
N ALA A 305 -15.87 6.96 1.49
CA ALA A 305 -17.03 6.87 2.37
C ALA A 305 -18.06 5.81 1.93
N GLU A 306 -18.25 5.64 0.62
CA GLU A 306 -19.08 4.57 0.05
C GLU A 306 -18.46 3.19 0.30
N LYS A 307 -17.17 3.04 0.01
CA LYS A 307 -16.47 1.77 0.10
C LYS A 307 -16.24 1.30 1.55
N GLU A 308 -16.26 2.19 2.53
CA GLU A 308 -16.31 1.82 3.96
C GLU A 308 -17.57 1.01 4.33
N LYS A 309 -18.62 1.07 3.53
CA LYS A 309 -19.90 0.38 3.73
C LYS A 309 -20.16 -0.70 2.68
N SER A 310 -19.21 -0.94 1.80
CA SER A 310 -19.34 -1.87 0.68
C SER A 310 -19.48 -3.31 1.16
N LEU A 311 -20.31 -4.07 0.43
CA LEU A 311 -20.46 -5.51 0.58
C LEU A 311 -19.65 -6.29 -0.48
N GLU A 312 -18.82 -5.61 -1.24
CA GLU A 312 -17.96 -6.25 -2.26
C GLU A 312 -17.01 -7.26 -1.62
N GLU A 313 -16.90 -8.44 -2.24
CA GLU A 313 -16.18 -9.59 -1.70
C GLU A 313 -14.78 -9.75 -2.32
N PHE A 314 -13.99 -8.69 -2.33
CA PHE A 314 -12.57 -8.76 -2.69
C PHE A 314 -11.69 -7.98 -1.69
N GLU A 315 -10.37 -8.03 -1.83
CA GLU A 315 -9.49 -7.48 -0.79
C GLU A 315 -9.64 -5.96 -0.63
N GLY A 316 -9.82 -5.24 -1.74
CA GLY A 316 -9.92 -3.79 -1.75
C GLY A 316 -9.26 -3.15 -2.96
N TYR A 317 -8.78 -1.94 -2.77
CA TYR A 317 -8.20 -1.12 -3.83
C TYR A 317 -6.75 -0.75 -3.54
N VAL A 318 -5.95 -0.66 -4.60
CA VAL A 318 -4.70 0.09 -4.60
C VAL A 318 -4.96 1.39 -5.33
N LEU A 319 -4.81 2.50 -4.65
CA LEU A 319 -4.99 3.83 -5.22
C LEU A 319 -3.62 4.43 -5.53
N CYS A 320 -3.49 5.00 -6.72
CA CYS A 320 -2.28 5.65 -7.20
C CYS A 320 -2.65 7.04 -7.71
N ASP A 321 -2.05 8.08 -7.13
CA ASP A 321 -2.24 9.45 -7.59
C ASP A 321 -1.36 9.78 -8.80
N ASN A 322 -1.55 10.94 -9.39
CA ASN A 322 -0.84 11.33 -10.61
C ASN A 322 0.67 11.64 -10.40
N SER A 323 1.14 11.65 -9.16
CA SER A 323 2.57 11.76 -8.81
C SER A 323 3.26 10.42 -8.56
N GLY A 324 2.52 9.30 -8.59
CA GLY A 324 3.02 7.98 -8.23
C GLY A 324 2.97 7.66 -6.73
N PHE A 325 2.29 8.50 -5.93
CA PHE A 325 2.00 8.18 -4.54
C PHE A 325 0.90 7.11 -4.47
N MET A 326 1.17 6.05 -3.73
CA MET A 326 0.28 4.89 -3.61
C MET A 326 -0.20 4.68 -2.19
N PHE A 327 -1.44 4.24 -2.06
CA PHE A 327 -1.99 3.76 -0.79
C PHE A 327 -3.02 2.66 -1.02
N LYS A 328 -3.38 1.94 0.04
CA LYS A 328 -4.33 0.82 0.00
C LYS A 328 -5.60 1.21 0.73
N PHE A 329 -6.71 0.77 0.20
CA PHE A 329 -8.00 0.81 0.88
C PHE A 329 -8.59 -0.60 0.91
N LYS A 330 -8.67 -1.19 2.10
CA LYS A 330 -9.17 -2.56 2.28
C LYS A 330 -10.65 -2.54 2.60
N LEU A 331 -11.40 -3.40 1.91
CA LEU A 331 -12.84 -3.49 2.08
C LEU A 331 -13.24 -4.14 3.41
N PRO A 332 -14.45 -3.83 3.92
CA PRO A 332 -14.96 -4.41 5.16
C PRO A 332 -14.99 -5.94 5.14
N TYR A 333 -15.36 -6.54 4.01
CA TYR A 333 -15.36 -8.00 3.84
C TYR A 333 -13.99 -8.61 4.18
N TYR A 334 -12.93 -8.12 3.57
CA TYR A 334 -11.58 -8.62 3.83
C TYR A 334 -11.12 -8.40 5.28
N ASN A 335 -11.45 -7.23 5.84
CA ASN A 335 -11.06 -6.89 7.21
C ASN A 335 -11.79 -7.77 8.25
N LEU A 336 -13.01 -8.21 7.96
CA LEU A 336 -13.78 -9.10 8.83
C LEU A 336 -13.10 -10.46 9.00
N TRP A 337 -12.53 -11.01 7.93
CA TRP A 337 -11.91 -12.35 7.93
C TRP A 337 -10.43 -12.35 8.32
N LYS A 338 -9.81 -11.19 8.45
CA LYS A 338 -8.40 -11.07 8.78
C LYS A 338 -8.11 -11.02 10.29
N THR A 339 -9.14 -10.97 11.13
CA THR A 339 -9.01 -10.87 12.61
C THR A 339 -8.50 -12.15 13.26
#